data_24d77d2aef203eb525d98eed6b8c3f49
#
_entry.id   24d77d2aef203eb525d98eed6b8c3f49
#
_cell.length_a   1.000
_cell.length_b   1.000
_cell.length_c   1.000
_cell.angle_alpha   90.00
_cell.angle_beta   90.00
_cell.angle_gamma   90.00
#
_symmetry.space_group_name_H-M   'P 1'
#
loop_
_entity.id
_entity.type
_entity.pdbx_description
1 polymer ?
#
loop_
_entity_poly.entity_id
_entity_poly.type
_entity_poly.pdbx_seq_one_letter_code
_entity_poly.pdbx_strand_id
1 'polypeptide(L)'
;MACDFDITKENIYDYIIEDTPGADEAIKALSGICSQRADSQWIIAHGELPDNRQLNISSLGYFTIPKLYGLMEGDADISALDEIGALRVLGQDNLQADGSNVLIGYVDTGIDYLNDVFKDRLGNTRIQAIWDQTDKTGTDVANTYAHFGRVYEKDEIDRAIEADNNGENPYSYVAQRDTSGHGTLMASISAGSYTDGYVGVAPGAELLVVKLKQSKQYLRDFFLIKDDVPAFEESDIMLALRFLEDYAIRLGKPLIIIFGLGSAN
;
A
#
# COMPACT_ATOMS: atom_id res chain seq x y z
N MET A 1 7.55 -15.43 12.82
CA MET A 1 8.56 -16.38 12.23
C MET A 1 8.48 -16.20 10.74
N ALA A 2 9.59 -15.95 10.06
CA ALA A 2 9.57 -15.83 8.60
C ALA A 2 8.99 -17.13 8.01
N CYS A 3 8.18 -17.00 6.97
CA CYS A 3 7.64 -18.14 6.25
C CYS A 3 8.74 -18.78 5.39
N ASP A 4 8.81 -20.09 5.39
CA ASP A 4 9.73 -20.86 4.56
C ASP A 4 9.13 -21.23 3.18
N PHE A 5 7.92 -20.71 2.90
CA PHE A 5 7.21 -20.84 1.65
C PHE A 5 6.69 -19.49 1.15
N ASP A 6 6.40 -19.42 -0.15
CA ASP A 6 5.84 -18.21 -0.79
C ASP A 6 4.37 -18.05 -0.42
N ILE A 7 4.09 -17.09 0.45
CA ILE A 7 2.74 -16.78 0.96
C ILE A 7 1.83 -16.14 -0.11
N THR A 8 2.36 -15.72 -1.25
CA THR A 8 1.57 -15.11 -2.33
C THR A 8 0.93 -16.14 -3.27
N LYS A 9 1.22 -17.44 -3.08
CA LYS A 9 0.64 -18.51 -3.90
C LYS A 9 -0.86 -18.67 -3.66
N GLU A 10 -1.59 -19.05 -4.71
CA GLU A 10 -3.04 -19.21 -4.70
C GLU A 10 -3.55 -20.30 -3.73
N ASN A 11 -2.73 -21.31 -3.45
CA ASN A 11 -3.07 -22.39 -2.51
C ASN A 11 -2.70 -22.08 -1.05
N ILE A 12 -2.15 -20.91 -0.77
CA ILE A 12 -1.88 -20.44 0.59
C ILE A 12 -3.02 -19.54 1.03
N TYR A 13 -3.64 -19.91 2.14
CA TYR A 13 -4.75 -19.20 2.74
C TYR A 13 -4.27 -18.27 3.84
N ASP A 14 -4.91 -17.11 3.95
CA ASP A 14 -4.61 -16.10 4.95
C ASP A 14 -5.73 -16.08 5.99
N TYR A 15 -5.34 -15.94 7.27
CA TYR A 15 -6.27 -15.89 8.40
C TYR A 15 -5.90 -14.72 9.29
N ILE A 16 -6.90 -13.92 9.66
CA ILE A 16 -6.73 -12.84 10.63
C ILE A 16 -7.10 -13.39 12.01
N ILE A 17 -6.16 -13.33 12.93
CA ILE A 17 -6.28 -13.92 14.28
C ILE A 17 -5.97 -12.83 15.31
N GLU A 18 -6.85 -12.69 16.31
CA GLU A 18 -6.59 -11.81 17.44
C GLU A 18 -5.42 -12.33 18.28
N ASP A 19 -4.45 -11.49 18.59
CA ASP A 19 -3.27 -11.83 19.39
C ASP A 19 -3.63 -11.89 20.88
N THR A 20 -4.31 -12.94 21.25
CA THR A 20 -4.60 -13.25 22.65
C THR A 20 -3.44 -14.00 23.31
N PRO A 21 -3.32 -13.99 24.67
CA PRO A 21 -2.27 -14.74 25.36
C PRO A 21 -2.24 -16.22 24.94
N GLY A 22 -1.12 -16.65 24.37
CA GLY A 22 -0.90 -18.01 23.88
C GLY A 22 -1.27 -18.23 22.40
N ALA A 23 -1.83 -17.24 21.68
CA ALA A 23 -2.19 -17.40 20.28
C ALA A 23 -0.95 -17.64 19.39
N ASP A 24 0.10 -16.86 19.59
CA ASP A 24 1.34 -16.99 18.82
C ASP A 24 2.03 -18.36 19.06
N GLU A 25 2.05 -18.85 20.30
CA GLU A 25 2.57 -20.17 20.63
C GLU A 25 1.71 -21.29 20.00
N ALA A 26 0.38 -21.13 20.02
CA ALA A 26 -0.53 -22.09 19.41
C ALA A 26 -0.35 -22.16 17.89
N ILE A 27 -0.19 -21.03 17.22
CA ILE A 27 0.07 -20.96 15.79
C ILE A 27 1.43 -21.61 15.46
N LYS A 28 2.48 -21.30 16.22
CA LYS A 28 3.83 -21.87 16.03
C LYS A 28 3.89 -23.39 16.25
N ALA A 29 2.96 -23.96 17.03
CA ALA A 29 2.86 -25.39 17.22
C ALA A 29 2.23 -26.14 16.04
N LEU A 30 1.60 -25.41 15.09
CA LEU A 30 0.99 -26.00 13.91
C LEU A 30 2.04 -26.15 12.79
N SER A 31 2.17 -27.37 12.25
CA SER A 31 3.06 -27.61 11.11
C SER A 31 2.49 -27.04 9.82
N GLY A 32 3.35 -26.43 8.99
CA GLY A 32 2.95 -25.87 7.69
C GLY A 32 2.19 -24.53 7.78
N ILE A 33 2.22 -23.89 8.96
CA ILE A 33 1.66 -22.55 9.16
C ILE A 33 2.78 -21.61 9.61
N CYS A 34 2.84 -20.44 9.01
CA CYS A 34 3.66 -19.33 9.45
C CYS A 34 2.78 -18.12 9.79
N SER A 35 3.33 -17.12 10.45
CA SER A 35 2.56 -15.95 10.85
C SER A 35 3.39 -14.68 10.85
N GLN A 36 2.70 -13.55 10.62
CA GLN A 36 3.23 -12.20 10.68
C GLN A 36 2.35 -11.38 11.61
N ARG A 37 2.95 -10.49 12.41
CA ARG A 37 2.19 -9.51 13.18
C ARG A 37 1.79 -8.34 12.29
N ALA A 38 0.50 -8.05 12.22
CA ALA A 38 0.02 -6.82 11.59
C ALA A 38 0.19 -5.62 12.55
N ASP A 39 -0.13 -5.84 13.84
CA ASP A 39 0.04 -4.85 14.91
C ASP A 39 0.13 -5.53 16.29
N SER A 40 -0.18 -4.80 17.37
CA SER A 40 -0.18 -5.33 18.74
C SER A 40 -1.38 -6.22 19.07
N GLN A 41 -2.43 -6.23 18.23
CA GLN A 41 -3.68 -6.94 18.46
C GLN A 41 -3.94 -8.05 17.45
N TRP A 42 -3.30 -7.99 16.26
CA TRP A 42 -3.62 -8.87 15.15
C TRP A 42 -2.41 -9.59 14.58
N ILE A 43 -2.61 -10.87 14.31
CA ILE A 43 -1.66 -11.76 13.64
C ILE A 43 -2.31 -12.20 12.32
N ILE A 44 -1.53 -12.20 11.25
CA ILE A 44 -1.91 -12.83 9.98
C ILE A 44 -1.17 -14.16 9.90
N ALA A 45 -1.93 -15.25 9.89
CA ALA A 45 -1.41 -16.59 9.70
C ALA A 45 -1.59 -17.04 8.26
N HIS A 46 -0.59 -17.74 7.73
CA HIS A 46 -0.55 -18.26 6.37
C HIS A 46 -0.38 -19.79 6.43
N GLY A 47 -1.22 -20.51 5.71
CA GLY A 47 -1.15 -21.97 5.69
C GLY A 47 -1.78 -22.58 4.45
N GLU A 48 -1.28 -23.75 4.05
CA GLU A 48 -1.84 -24.51 2.96
C GLU A 48 -3.06 -25.31 3.41
N LEU A 49 -4.19 -25.15 2.75
CA LEU A 49 -5.36 -26.01 2.98
C LEU A 49 -5.23 -27.29 2.14
N PRO A 50 -5.64 -28.45 2.69
CA PRO A 50 -5.76 -29.67 1.89
C PRO A 50 -6.68 -29.48 0.67
N ASP A 51 -6.32 -30.06 -0.44
CA ASP A 51 -6.88 -29.92 -1.80
C ASP A 51 -8.42 -29.96 -1.94
N ASN A 52 -9.16 -30.35 -0.95
CA ASN A 52 -10.63 -30.51 -1.00
C ASN A 52 -11.39 -29.67 0.01
N ARG A 53 -10.74 -28.74 0.72
CA ARG A 53 -11.40 -27.86 1.67
C ARG A 53 -11.66 -26.49 1.09
N GLN A 54 -12.91 -26.22 0.80
CA GLN A 54 -13.39 -24.86 0.55
C GLN A 54 -13.53 -24.10 1.88
N LEU A 55 -13.33 -22.79 1.83
CA LEU A 55 -13.64 -21.92 2.96
C LEU A 55 -15.10 -22.11 3.37
N ASN A 56 -15.29 -22.34 4.67
CA ASN A 56 -16.62 -22.54 5.25
C ASN A 56 -16.74 -21.73 6.54
N ILE A 57 -17.70 -20.81 6.56
CA ILE A 57 -18.01 -19.96 7.72
C ILE A 57 -18.21 -20.77 9.00
N SER A 58 -18.81 -21.95 8.89
CA SER A 58 -19.08 -22.79 10.07
C SER A 58 -17.84 -23.45 10.67
N SER A 59 -16.75 -23.59 9.91
CA SER A 59 -15.53 -24.26 10.36
C SER A 59 -14.42 -23.29 10.81
N LEU A 60 -14.40 -22.06 10.29
CA LEU A 60 -13.31 -21.11 10.51
C LEU A 60 -13.73 -19.86 11.29
N GLY A 61 -15.02 -19.60 11.38
CA GLY A 61 -15.53 -18.33 11.87
C GLY A 61 -15.34 -17.18 10.86
N TYR A 62 -16.40 -16.44 10.65
CA TYR A 62 -16.43 -15.36 9.63
C TYR A 62 -15.35 -14.29 9.86
N PHE A 63 -15.00 -14.00 11.12
CA PHE A 63 -14.06 -12.93 11.47
C PHE A 63 -12.60 -13.28 11.18
N THR A 64 -12.25 -14.55 11.04
CA THR A 64 -10.88 -14.99 10.71
C THR A 64 -10.59 -14.98 9.22
N ILE A 65 -11.64 -14.88 8.37
CA ILE A 65 -11.51 -14.82 6.91
C ILE A 65 -11.29 -13.37 6.50
N PRO A 66 -10.17 -13.03 5.82
CA PRO A 66 -9.93 -11.67 5.32
C PRO A 66 -11.09 -11.19 4.44
N LYS A 67 -11.52 -9.96 4.63
CA LYS A 67 -12.51 -9.31 3.78
C LYS A 67 -11.86 -8.78 2.52
N LEU A 68 -12.69 -8.47 1.52
CA LEU A 68 -12.24 -7.87 0.27
C LEU A 68 -12.71 -6.42 0.17
N TYR A 69 -11.82 -5.58 -0.35
CA TYR A 69 -12.04 -4.16 -0.56
C TYR A 69 -11.86 -3.83 -2.04
N GLY A 70 -12.74 -3.00 -2.59
CA GLY A 70 -12.67 -2.47 -3.94
C GLY A 70 -12.15 -1.03 -3.96
N LEU A 71 -11.87 -0.50 -5.14
CA LEU A 71 -11.51 0.91 -5.32
C LEU A 71 -12.75 1.79 -5.11
N MET A 72 -12.59 2.90 -4.38
CA MET A 72 -13.60 3.94 -4.30
C MET A 72 -13.44 4.87 -5.51
N GLU A 73 -14.53 5.15 -6.22
CA GLU A 73 -14.51 6.12 -7.30
C GLU A 73 -14.16 7.51 -6.75
N GLY A 74 -13.21 8.17 -7.40
CA GLY A 74 -12.78 9.53 -7.11
C GLY A 74 -12.85 10.38 -8.37
N ASP A 75 -13.23 11.64 -8.22
CA ASP A 75 -13.17 12.63 -9.30
C ASP A 75 -12.18 13.74 -8.92
N ALA A 76 -11.25 14.06 -9.82
CA ALA A 76 -10.24 15.09 -9.60
C ALA A 76 -10.69 16.40 -10.24
N ASP A 77 -11.48 17.18 -9.51
CA ASP A 77 -11.80 18.54 -9.91
C ASP A 77 -11.06 19.54 -8.99
N ILE A 78 -10.26 20.42 -9.57
CA ILE A 78 -9.55 21.49 -8.85
C ILE A 78 -10.52 22.44 -8.14
N SER A 79 -11.77 22.53 -8.59
CA SER A 79 -12.82 23.30 -7.92
C SER A 79 -13.08 22.82 -6.48
N ALA A 80 -12.89 21.52 -6.23
CA ALA A 80 -13.04 20.95 -4.89
C ALA A 80 -12.02 21.52 -3.90
N LEU A 81 -10.79 21.83 -4.33
CA LEU A 81 -9.76 22.44 -3.47
C LEU A 81 -10.13 23.88 -3.05
N ASP A 82 -10.81 24.63 -3.92
CA ASP A 82 -11.32 25.97 -3.55
C ASP A 82 -12.53 25.87 -2.64
N GLU A 83 -13.45 24.96 -2.89
CA GLU A 83 -14.65 24.74 -2.06
C GLU A 83 -14.29 24.39 -0.61
N ILE A 84 -13.30 23.52 -0.39
CA ILE A 84 -12.81 23.18 0.96
C ILE A 84 -11.89 24.24 1.56
N GLY A 85 -11.54 25.28 0.80
CA GLY A 85 -10.68 26.37 1.24
C GLY A 85 -9.19 26.06 1.25
N ALA A 86 -8.76 24.93 0.69
CA ALA A 86 -7.34 24.53 0.64
C ALA A 86 -6.49 25.57 -0.12
N LEU A 87 -6.96 26.07 -1.25
CA LEU A 87 -6.23 27.08 -2.03
C LEU A 87 -6.03 28.38 -1.25
N ARG A 88 -6.97 28.77 -0.38
CA ARG A 88 -6.83 29.96 0.49
C ARG A 88 -5.76 29.75 1.56
N VAL A 89 -5.62 28.54 2.09
CA VAL A 89 -4.58 28.21 3.08
C VAL A 89 -3.21 28.20 2.42
N LEU A 90 -3.08 27.55 1.26
CA LEU A 90 -1.84 27.49 0.48
C LEU A 90 -1.38 28.88 0.00
N GLY A 91 -2.31 29.80 -0.28
CA GLY A 91 -2.03 31.17 -0.68
C GLY A 91 -1.61 32.12 0.46
N GLN A 92 -1.48 31.61 1.70
CA GLN A 92 -1.06 32.42 2.85
C GLN A 92 0.42 32.17 3.18
N ASP A 93 1.30 32.99 2.66
CA ASP A 93 2.76 32.89 2.81
C ASP A 93 3.21 32.78 4.29
N ASN A 94 2.46 33.34 5.23
CA ASN A 94 2.80 33.32 6.65
C ASN A 94 2.46 32.00 7.35
N LEU A 95 1.61 31.13 6.79
CA LEU A 95 1.19 29.89 7.44
C LEU A 95 2.13 28.72 7.12
N GLN A 96 2.77 28.75 5.96
CA GLN A 96 3.62 27.64 5.45
C GLN A 96 2.96 26.25 5.63
N ALA A 97 1.64 26.20 5.43
CA ALA A 97 0.83 25.01 5.65
C ALA A 97 0.71 24.19 4.36
N ASP A 98 1.84 23.80 3.79
CA ASP A 98 1.95 23.04 2.53
C ASP A 98 2.17 21.54 2.73
N GLY A 99 2.14 21.05 3.98
CA GLY A 99 2.42 19.66 4.33
C GLY A 99 3.91 19.33 4.50
N SER A 100 4.80 20.33 4.47
CA SER A 100 6.24 20.10 4.73
C SER A 100 6.47 19.39 6.07
N ASN A 101 7.39 18.41 6.10
CA ASN A 101 7.70 17.55 7.23
C ASN A 101 6.60 16.57 7.66
N VAL A 102 5.58 16.37 6.85
CA VAL A 102 4.56 15.34 7.04
C VAL A 102 4.72 14.26 5.99
N LEU A 103 4.50 13.01 6.37
CA LEU A 103 4.38 11.87 5.47
C LEU A 103 2.91 11.64 5.14
N ILE A 104 2.62 11.42 3.86
CA ILE A 104 1.33 10.89 3.43
C ILE A 104 1.55 9.48 2.89
N GLY A 105 0.92 8.50 3.54
CA GLY A 105 0.94 7.10 3.16
C GLY A 105 -0.25 6.75 2.28
N TYR A 106 -0.01 6.03 1.20
CA TYR A 106 -1.05 5.56 0.27
C TYR A 106 -1.08 4.04 0.26
N VAL A 107 -2.27 3.48 0.41
CA VAL A 107 -2.54 2.05 0.25
C VAL A 107 -3.51 1.92 -0.91
N ASP A 108 -2.99 1.62 -2.11
CA ASP A 108 -3.74 1.74 -3.36
C ASP A 108 -3.15 0.87 -4.49
N THR A 109 -3.41 1.22 -5.76
CA THR A 109 -2.95 0.52 -6.97
C THR A 109 -1.50 0.82 -7.37
N GLY A 110 -0.80 1.67 -6.64
CA GLY A 110 0.56 2.13 -6.95
C GLY A 110 0.60 3.62 -7.23
N ILE A 111 1.65 4.07 -7.91
CA ILE A 111 1.86 5.48 -8.27
C ILE A 111 2.68 5.58 -9.56
N ASP A 112 2.36 6.53 -10.41
CA ASP A 112 3.26 6.93 -11.50
C ASP A 112 4.37 7.84 -10.95
N TYR A 113 5.44 7.22 -10.47
CA TYR A 113 6.56 7.93 -9.82
C TYR A 113 7.36 8.84 -10.78
N LEU A 114 7.19 8.69 -12.10
CA LEU A 114 7.83 9.55 -13.11
C LEU A 114 7.10 10.87 -13.28
N ASN A 115 5.85 10.98 -12.84
CA ASN A 115 5.06 12.18 -12.96
C ASN A 115 5.67 13.35 -12.16
N ASP A 116 5.78 14.51 -12.80
CA ASP A 116 6.41 15.70 -12.21
C ASP A 116 5.68 16.22 -10.96
N VAL A 117 4.39 15.91 -10.80
CA VAL A 117 3.62 16.30 -9.60
C VAL A 117 4.14 15.62 -8.31
N PHE A 118 4.98 14.59 -8.41
CA PHE A 118 5.59 13.92 -7.26
C PHE A 118 7.06 14.27 -7.05
N LYS A 119 7.58 15.23 -7.80
CA LYS A 119 8.95 15.71 -7.69
C LYS A 119 9.02 17.04 -6.93
N ASP A 120 10.15 17.29 -6.32
CA ASP A 120 10.49 18.59 -5.73
C ASP A 120 10.94 19.59 -6.83
N ARG A 121 11.24 20.83 -6.42
CA ARG A 121 11.71 21.89 -7.33
C ARG A 121 13.06 21.60 -7.99
N LEU A 122 13.80 20.63 -7.50
CA LEU A 122 15.10 20.21 -8.04
C LEU A 122 14.94 19.00 -9.00
N GLY A 123 13.74 18.47 -9.12
CA GLY A 123 13.44 17.30 -9.95
C GLY A 123 13.64 15.94 -9.24
N ASN A 124 13.96 15.94 -7.93
CA ASN A 124 14.08 14.71 -7.16
C ASN A 124 12.70 14.24 -6.69
N THR A 125 12.55 12.93 -6.49
CA THR A 125 11.29 12.41 -5.96
C THR A 125 11.02 12.86 -4.52
N ARG A 126 9.74 13.12 -4.20
CA ARG A 126 9.25 13.27 -2.81
C ARG A 126 8.79 11.94 -2.21
N ILE A 127 8.79 10.85 -3.01
CA ILE A 127 8.43 9.52 -2.55
C ILE A 127 9.61 8.94 -1.77
N GLN A 128 9.40 8.59 -0.52
CA GLN A 128 10.43 8.03 0.35
C GLN A 128 10.61 6.53 0.13
N ALA A 129 9.51 5.82 -0.13
CA ALA A 129 9.54 4.41 -0.53
C ALA A 129 8.26 4.00 -1.24
N ILE A 130 8.38 2.95 -2.07
CA ILE A 130 7.26 2.22 -2.68
C ILE A 130 7.40 0.75 -2.30
N TRP A 131 6.42 0.18 -1.59
CA TRP A 131 6.30 -1.26 -1.47
C TRP A 131 5.35 -1.81 -2.54
N ASP A 132 5.90 -2.50 -3.51
CA ASP A 132 5.13 -3.20 -4.53
C ASP A 132 4.87 -4.65 -4.09
N GLN A 133 3.66 -4.94 -3.64
CA GLN A 133 3.23 -6.28 -3.23
C GLN A 133 3.11 -7.25 -4.42
N THR A 134 3.10 -6.75 -5.66
CA THR A 134 3.00 -7.56 -6.87
C THR A 134 4.36 -8.02 -7.41
N ASP A 135 5.45 -7.38 -6.96
CA ASP A 135 6.80 -7.68 -7.42
C ASP A 135 7.34 -8.94 -6.72
N LYS A 136 7.66 -9.96 -7.52
CA LYS A 136 8.20 -11.23 -7.04
C LYS A 136 9.73 -11.30 -7.03
N THR A 137 10.40 -10.21 -7.42
CA THR A 137 11.87 -10.18 -7.50
C THR A 137 12.53 -9.77 -6.18
N GLY A 138 11.75 -9.23 -5.24
CA GLY A 138 12.24 -8.88 -3.91
C GLY A 138 12.51 -10.14 -3.10
N THR A 139 13.77 -10.33 -2.74
CA THR A 139 14.16 -11.32 -1.74
C THR A 139 14.42 -10.58 -0.44
N ASP A 140 13.77 -11.03 0.63
CA ASP A 140 14.06 -10.61 2.00
C ASP A 140 14.12 -9.08 2.19
N VAL A 141 13.01 -8.48 2.43
CA VAL A 141 12.96 -7.12 2.95
C VAL A 141 13.40 -7.17 4.42
N ALA A 142 14.68 -7.48 4.62
CA ALA A 142 15.30 -7.86 5.89
C ALA A 142 15.17 -6.81 7.02
N ASN A 143 14.61 -5.64 6.73
CA ASN A 143 14.40 -4.56 7.69
C ASN A 143 12.95 -4.02 7.69
N THR A 144 12.04 -4.67 7.00
CA THR A 144 10.62 -4.32 7.02
C THR A 144 9.81 -5.56 7.38
N TYR A 145 8.61 -5.37 7.92
CA TYR A 145 7.68 -6.47 8.23
C TYR A 145 7.04 -7.07 6.98
N ALA A 146 7.43 -6.61 5.79
CA ALA A 146 6.98 -7.15 4.52
C ALA A 146 7.77 -8.42 4.18
N HIS A 147 7.12 -9.55 4.22
CA HIS A 147 7.73 -10.84 3.88
C HIS A 147 7.47 -11.26 2.41
N PHE A 148 7.00 -10.34 1.59
CA PHE A 148 6.76 -10.53 0.15
C PHE A 148 6.77 -9.18 -0.57
N GLY A 149 6.78 -9.20 -1.88
CA GLY A 149 6.87 -7.99 -2.68
C GLY A 149 8.30 -7.41 -2.69
N ARG A 150 8.44 -6.21 -3.20
CA ARG A 150 9.69 -5.47 -3.20
C ARG A 150 9.49 -4.05 -2.70
N VAL A 151 10.39 -3.56 -1.87
CA VAL A 151 10.46 -2.16 -1.47
C VAL A 151 11.51 -1.46 -2.32
N TYR A 152 11.12 -0.38 -2.95
CA TYR A 152 11.97 0.54 -3.67
C TYR A 152 12.17 1.77 -2.80
N GLU A 153 13.41 2.05 -2.44
CA GLU A 153 13.79 3.19 -1.63
C GLU A 153 13.95 4.46 -2.49
N LYS A 154 13.91 5.62 -1.85
CA LYS A 154 14.04 6.92 -2.51
C LYS A 154 15.19 6.99 -3.52
N ASP A 155 16.38 6.50 -3.15
CA ASP A 155 17.55 6.54 -4.01
C ASP A 155 17.41 5.70 -5.29
N GLU A 156 16.64 4.61 -5.25
CA GLU A 156 16.34 3.80 -6.43
C GLU A 156 15.35 4.54 -7.34
N ILE A 157 14.38 5.23 -6.74
CA ILE A 157 13.39 6.02 -7.46
C ILE A 157 14.06 7.22 -8.14
N ASP A 158 14.95 7.94 -7.44
CA ASP A 158 15.70 9.06 -8.01
C ASP A 158 16.59 8.59 -9.18
N ARG A 159 17.25 7.43 -9.07
CA ARG A 159 18.01 6.82 -10.19
C ARG A 159 17.12 6.45 -11.37
N ALA A 160 15.91 5.96 -11.12
CA ALA A 160 14.97 5.66 -12.19
C ALA A 160 14.53 6.94 -12.94
N ILE A 161 14.28 8.02 -12.18
CA ILE A 161 13.95 9.34 -12.76
C ILE A 161 15.12 9.90 -13.59
N GLU A 162 16.36 9.76 -13.09
CA GLU A 162 17.55 10.16 -13.83
C GLU A 162 17.71 9.37 -15.13
N ALA A 163 17.47 8.05 -15.11
CA ALA A 163 17.48 7.19 -16.28
C ALA A 163 16.44 7.63 -17.31
N ASP A 164 15.20 7.94 -16.88
CA ASP A 164 14.15 8.45 -17.75
C ASP A 164 14.54 9.78 -18.43
N ASN A 165 15.10 10.71 -17.66
CA ASN A 165 15.59 12.00 -18.15
C ASN A 165 16.71 11.85 -19.21
N ASN A 166 17.49 10.76 -19.12
CA ASN A 166 18.56 10.42 -20.07
C ASN A 166 18.07 9.61 -21.27
N GLY A 167 16.76 9.28 -21.35
CA GLY A 167 16.17 8.47 -22.41
C GLY A 167 16.45 6.95 -22.24
N GLU A 168 16.85 6.54 -21.06
CA GLU A 168 17.03 5.14 -20.67
C GLU A 168 15.72 4.56 -20.08
N ASN A 169 15.66 3.24 -19.90
CA ASN A 169 14.47 2.60 -19.36
C ASN A 169 14.42 2.71 -17.81
N PRO A 170 13.57 3.57 -17.22
CA PRO A 170 13.48 3.75 -15.78
C PRO A 170 13.02 2.49 -15.05
N TYR A 171 12.24 1.65 -15.71
CA TYR A 171 11.66 0.44 -15.13
C TYR A 171 12.67 -0.70 -14.94
N SER A 172 13.92 -0.52 -15.41
CA SER A 172 15.02 -1.41 -15.04
C SER A 172 15.51 -1.19 -13.61
N TYR A 173 15.21 -0.03 -13.01
CA TYR A 173 15.51 0.32 -11.62
C TYR A 173 14.28 0.11 -10.72
N VAL A 174 13.14 0.68 -11.09
CA VAL A 174 11.88 0.59 -10.35
C VAL A 174 10.80 0.03 -11.26
N ALA A 175 10.53 -1.27 -11.16
CA ALA A 175 9.59 -1.96 -12.04
C ALA A 175 8.12 -1.64 -11.74
N GLN A 176 7.83 -1.05 -10.58
CA GLN A 176 6.48 -0.68 -10.18
C GLN A 176 5.82 0.27 -11.18
N ARG A 177 4.55 0.01 -11.49
CA ARG A 177 3.70 0.87 -12.33
C ARG A 177 2.29 0.89 -11.76
N ASP A 178 1.66 2.05 -11.81
CA ASP A 178 0.22 2.17 -11.58
C ASP A 178 -0.53 2.02 -12.91
N THR A 179 -0.97 0.80 -13.20
CA THR A 179 -1.70 0.52 -14.45
C THR A 179 -3.18 0.89 -14.37
N SER A 180 -3.71 1.09 -13.15
CA SER A 180 -5.07 1.57 -12.92
C SER A 180 -5.17 3.09 -13.01
N GLY A 181 -4.14 3.80 -12.57
CA GLY A 181 -4.15 5.24 -12.40
C GLY A 181 -4.85 5.75 -11.13
N HIS A 182 -5.53 4.86 -10.38
CA HIS A 182 -6.31 5.27 -9.21
C HIS A 182 -5.39 5.78 -8.08
N GLY A 183 -4.34 5.04 -7.70
CA GLY A 183 -3.40 5.49 -6.67
C GLY A 183 -2.67 6.76 -7.06
N THR A 184 -2.29 6.90 -8.34
CA THR A 184 -1.69 8.12 -8.89
C THR A 184 -2.65 9.31 -8.76
N LEU A 185 -3.93 9.12 -9.08
CA LEU A 185 -4.96 10.14 -8.92
C LEU A 185 -5.10 10.57 -7.46
N MET A 186 -5.26 9.61 -6.53
CA MET A 186 -5.41 9.88 -5.10
C MET A 186 -4.19 10.62 -4.54
N ALA A 187 -2.99 10.23 -4.94
CA ALA A 187 -1.75 10.89 -4.53
C ALA A 187 -1.63 12.31 -5.14
N SER A 188 -2.03 12.51 -6.39
CA SER A 188 -1.96 13.82 -7.01
C SER A 188 -2.90 14.82 -6.34
N ILE A 189 -4.16 14.46 -6.08
CA ILE A 189 -5.15 15.33 -5.41
C ILE A 189 -4.64 15.76 -4.03
N SER A 190 -4.07 14.84 -3.28
CA SER A 190 -3.66 15.10 -1.90
C SER A 190 -2.29 15.76 -1.77
N ALA A 191 -1.31 15.35 -2.58
CA ALA A 191 0.09 15.75 -2.42
C ALA A 191 0.78 16.21 -3.72
N GLY A 192 0.04 16.48 -4.79
CA GLY A 192 0.67 16.95 -6.04
C GLY A 192 1.41 18.28 -5.83
N SER A 193 2.66 18.35 -6.33
CA SER A 193 3.47 19.58 -6.37
C SER A 193 2.82 20.66 -7.23
N TYR A 194 3.24 21.90 -7.02
CA TYR A 194 2.87 22.99 -7.92
C TYR A 194 3.41 22.74 -9.33
N THR A 195 2.49 22.58 -10.28
CA THR A 195 2.75 22.55 -11.71
C THR A 195 1.90 23.60 -12.41
N ASP A 196 2.07 23.79 -13.72
CA ASP A 196 1.29 24.79 -14.46
C ASP A 196 -0.20 24.43 -14.43
N GLY A 197 -0.96 25.22 -13.64
CA GLY A 197 -2.41 25.07 -13.48
C GLY A 197 -2.88 23.98 -12.51
N TYR A 198 -1.98 23.34 -11.76
CA TYR A 198 -2.35 22.29 -10.80
C TYR A 198 -1.57 22.37 -9.48
N VAL A 199 -2.22 21.99 -8.38
CA VAL A 199 -1.63 21.78 -7.06
C VAL A 199 -2.50 20.84 -6.24
N GLY A 200 -1.90 19.97 -5.44
CA GLY A 200 -2.61 19.15 -4.43
C GLY A 200 -2.82 19.91 -3.11
N VAL A 201 -3.50 19.28 -2.16
CA VAL A 201 -3.79 19.86 -0.84
C VAL A 201 -2.51 20.12 -0.03
N ALA A 202 -1.53 19.23 -0.10
CA ALA A 202 -0.30 19.25 0.68
C ALA A 202 0.95 19.08 -0.23
N PRO A 203 1.26 20.07 -1.10
CA PRO A 203 2.29 19.94 -2.13
C PRO A 203 3.71 19.82 -1.60
N GLY A 204 3.96 20.11 -0.34
CA GLY A 204 5.25 19.94 0.34
C GLY A 204 5.39 18.62 1.10
N ALA A 205 4.35 17.80 1.18
CA ALA A 205 4.42 16.52 1.90
C ALA A 205 5.34 15.51 1.19
N GLU A 206 5.93 14.62 1.97
CA GLU A 206 6.63 13.45 1.46
C GLU A 206 5.67 12.26 1.37
N LEU A 207 5.93 11.32 0.45
CA LEU A 207 5.01 10.24 0.16
C LEU A 207 5.60 8.88 0.53
N LEU A 208 4.74 8.00 1.05
CA LEU A 208 4.99 6.57 1.18
C LEU A 208 3.89 5.84 0.40
N VAL A 209 4.23 4.83 -0.39
CA VAL A 209 3.26 4.17 -1.25
C VAL A 209 3.31 2.66 -1.04
N VAL A 210 2.15 2.05 -0.89
CA VAL A 210 1.97 0.61 -0.98
C VAL A 210 1.08 0.30 -2.16
N LYS A 211 1.65 -0.40 -3.15
CA LYS A 211 0.89 -0.96 -4.25
C LYS A 211 0.39 -2.34 -3.83
N LEU A 212 -0.91 -2.46 -3.68
CA LEU A 212 -1.56 -3.71 -3.31
C LEU A 212 -1.53 -4.74 -4.46
N LYS A 213 -1.37 -6.01 -4.11
CA LYS A 213 -1.65 -7.11 -5.01
C LYS A 213 -3.15 -7.42 -5.05
N GLN A 214 -3.62 -8.01 -6.14
CA GLN A 214 -4.99 -8.51 -6.22
C GLN A 214 -5.21 -9.66 -5.24
N SER A 215 -6.44 -9.77 -4.75
CA SER A 215 -6.86 -10.85 -3.87
C SER A 215 -6.71 -12.21 -4.54
N LYS A 216 -6.41 -13.22 -3.74
CA LYS A 216 -6.34 -14.62 -4.18
C LYS A 216 -7.72 -15.14 -4.60
N GLN A 217 -7.72 -16.11 -5.52
CA GLN A 217 -8.95 -16.61 -6.13
C GLN A 217 -9.91 -17.22 -5.11
N TYR A 218 -9.41 -17.92 -4.08
CA TYR A 218 -10.26 -18.54 -3.08
C TYR A 218 -11.14 -17.54 -2.31
N LEU A 219 -10.67 -16.30 -2.08
CA LEU A 219 -11.48 -15.24 -1.47
C LEU A 219 -12.47 -14.64 -2.46
N ARG A 220 -12.06 -14.48 -3.72
CA ARG A 220 -12.97 -14.04 -4.79
C ARG A 220 -14.13 -15.00 -4.95
N ASP A 221 -13.86 -16.30 -4.97
CA ASP A 221 -14.88 -17.34 -5.06
C ASP A 221 -15.81 -17.32 -3.83
N PHE A 222 -15.23 -17.16 -2.64
CA PHE A 222 -15.99 -17.11 -1.39
C PHE A 222 -16.93 -15.90 -1.32
N PHE A 223 -16.46 -14.73 -1.73
CA PHE A 223 -17.26 -13.48 -1.74
C PHE A 223 -18.00 -13.24 -3.06
N LEU A 224 -17.94 -14.17 -4.03
CA LEU A 224 -18.58 -14.09 -5.34
C LEU A 224 -18.17 -12.85 -6.15
N ILE A 225 -16.90 -12.46 -6.06
CA ILE A 225 -16.32 -11.33 -6.80
C ILE A 225 -15.85 -11.83 -8.17
N LYS A 226 -16.25 -11.13 -9.23
CA LYS A 226 -15.81 -11.44 -10.60
C LYS A 226 -14.33 -11.18 -10.80
N ASP A 227 -13.70 -11.93 -11.71
CA ASP A 227 -12.24 -11.86 -11.94
C ASP A 227 -11.77 -10.50 -12.50
N ASP A 228 -12.64 -9.79 -13.21
CA ASP A 228 -12.35 -8.49 -13.82
C ASP A 228 -12.53 -7.28 -12.88
N VAL A 229 -13.03 -7.51 -11.65
CA VAL A 229 -13.23 -6.45 -10.66
C VAL A 229 -12.02 -6.34 -9.75
N PRO A 230 -11.39 -5.16 -9.60
CA PRO A 230 -10.32 -4.97 -8.63
C PRO A 230 -10.80 -5.28 -7.21
N ALA A 231 -10.08 -6.17 -6.52
CA ALA A 231 -10.38 -6.52 -5.14
C ALA A 231 -9.09 -6.84 -4.38
N PHE A 232 -8.98 -6.31 -3.17
CA PHE A 232 -7.79 -6.37 -2.33
C PHE A 232 -8.10 -7.01 -0.98
N GLU A 233 -7.18 -7.81 -0.47
CA GLU A 233 -7.36 -8.55 0.77
C GLU A 233 -7.11 -7.70 2.00
N GLU A 234 -7.95 -7.86 3.02
CA GLU A 234 -7.78 -7.20 4.31
C GLU A 234 -6.41 -7.49 4.95
N SER A 235 -5.92 -8.71 4.85
CA SER A 235 -4.60 -9.12 5.35
C SER A 235 -3.46 -8.31 4.72
N ASP A 236 -3.49 -8.11 3.41
CA ASP A 236 -2.48 -7.31 2.69
C ASP A 236 -2.55 -5.83 3.05
N ILE A 237 -3.77 -5.33 3.28
CA ILE A 237 -4.01 -3.95 3.75
C ILE A 237 -3.47 -3.76 5.18
N MET A 238 -3.71 -4.71 6.09
CA MET A 238 -3.19 -4.63 7.45
C MET A 238 -1.65 -4.59 7.46
N LEU A 239 -1.00 -5.41 6.64
CA LEU A 239 0.45 -5.38 6.48
C LEU A 239 0.94 -4.07 5.84
N ALA A 240 0.16 -3.50 4.91
CA ALA A 240 0.46 -2.21 4.30
C ALA A 240 0.43 -1.08 5.34
N LEU A 241 -0.57 -1.04 6.20
CA LEU A 241 -0.67 -0.07 7.29
C LEU A 241 0.52 -0.19 8.25
N ARG A 242 0.89 -1.42 8.60
CA ARG A 242 2.08 -1.68 9.43
C ARG A 242 3.37 -1.17 8.77
N PHE A 243 3.55 -1.44 7.48
CA PHE A 243 4.70 -0.94 6.73
C PHE A 243 4.81 0.58 6.78
N LEU A 244 3.70 1.29 6.55
CA LEU A 244 3.65 2.75 6.57
C LEU A 244 3.99 3.30 7.96
N GLU A 245 3.44 2.69 9.03
CA GLU A 245 3.71 3.08 10.42
C GLU A 245 5.19 2.92 10.77
N ASP A 246 5.77 1.75 10.52
CA ASP A 246 7.17 1.47 10.82
C ASP A 246 8.11 2.38 10.04
N TYR A 247 7.76 2.69 8.78
CA TYR A 247 8.52 3.62 7.97
C TYR A 247 8.48 5.04 8.52
N ALA A 248 7.30 5.50 8.94
CA ALA A 248 7.13 6.82 9.55
C ALA A 248 7.90 6.95 10.87
N ILE A 249 7.86 5.91 11.72
CA ILE A 249 8.63 5.84 12.96
C ILE A 249 10.15 5.93 12.65
N ARG A 250 10.62 5.19 11.65
CA ARG A 250 12.04 5.22 11.22
C ARG A 250 12.48 6.60 10.76
N LEU A 251 11.61 7.32 10.05
CA LEU A 251 11.88 8.67 9.57
C LEU A 251 11.64 9.75 10.65
N GLY A 252 11.00 9.40 11.76
CA GLY A 252 10.67 10.34 12.85
C GLY A 252 9.67 11.43 12.43
N LYS A 253 8.73 11.11 11.53
CA LYS A 253 7.78 12.06 10.96
C LYS A 253 6.34 11.66 11.27
N PRO A 254 5.44 12.64 11.44
CA PRO A 254 4.01 12.37 11.52
C PRO A 254 3.50 11.77 10.20
N LEU A 255 2.56 10.83 10.30
CA LEU A 255 1.98 10.11 9.17
C LEU A 255 0.48 10.37 9.07
N ILE A 256 0.02 10.67 7.87
CA ILE A 256 -1.39 10.67 7.48
C ILE A 256 -1.56 9.56 6.44
N ILE A 257 -2.56 8.71 6.60
CA ILE A 257 -2.83 7.63 5.65
C ILE A 257 -4.06 7.97 4.83
N ILE A 258 -3.93 7.90 3.50
CA ILE A 258 -5.03 8.00 2.55
C ILE A 258 -5.37 6.59 2.10
N PHE A 259 -6.63 6.24 2.29
CA PHE A 259 -7.17 4.93 2.01
C PHE A 259 -8.33 5.05 1.02
N GLY A 260 -8.03 4.89 -0.27
CA GLY A 260 -8.99 5.01 -1.37
C GLY A 260 -9.80 3.73 -1.63
N LEU A 261 -10.00 2.89 -0.60
CA LEU A 261 -10.64 1.59 -0.72
C LEU A 261 -11.88 1.53 0.17
N GLY A 262 -12.88 0.77 -0.26
CA GLY A 262 -14.09 0.54 0.51
C GLY A 262 -14.70 -0.83 0.25
N SER A 263 -15.59 -1.27 1.14
CA SER A 263 -16.42 -2.44 0.91
C SER A 263 -17.88 -2.02 0.70
N ALA A 264 -18.57 -2.68 -0.21
CA ALA A 264 -19.99 -2.43 -0.51
C ALA A 264 -20.93 -3.21 0.45
N ASN A 265 -20.54 -3.44 1.69
CA ASN A 265 -21.34 -4.17 2.69
C ASN A 265 -22.27 -3.24 3.45
#